data_592550f9c92e79f1bb570f31a99592c7
#
_entry.id   592550f9c92e79f1bb570f31a99592c7
#
_cell.length_a   1.000
_cell.length_b   1.000
_cell.length_c   1.000
_cell.angle_alpha   90.00
_cell.angle_beta   90.00
_cell.angle_gamma   90.00
#
_symmetry.space_group_name_H-M   'P 1'
#
loop_
_entity.id
_entity.type
_entity.pdbx_description
1 polymer ?
#
loop_
_entity_poly.entity_id
_entity_poly.type
_entity_poly.pdbx_seq_one_letter_code
_entity_poly.pdbx_strand_id
1 'polypeptide(L)'
;YRKRGYSVIASDMMTYTKWHLITQIMMDREPRFEEVDIPSHHVSKYQAVLDYLNNLEPVEGYFFREFSPGGTPANGTASRKYFSSENACKIDAIRETINKWIASNCLSEQEEAVLKHSLIMAVNTVANISGTYGYYLAELKKNALEPLVLLPVRFSEGNIQNNRVIQGFAEDIAQEITADLCYIDPPYIKRQYAANYHILETIARGDYPEAQGKSGLRDWWDQHSK
;
A
#
# COMPACT_ATOMS: atom_id res chain seq x y z
N TYR A 1 13.60 17.90 4.34
CA TYR A 1 13.16 19.20 3.83
C TYR A 1 12.05 19.80 4.70
N ARG A 2 10.90 19.13 4.94
CA ARG A 2 9.78 19.61 5.78
C ARG A 2 10.22 20.15 7.14
N LYS A 3 11.07 19.42 7.89
CA LYS A 3 11.62 19.83 9.19
C LYS A 3 12.44 21.12 9.13
N ARG A 4 12.88 21.52 7.94
CA ARG A 4 13.61 22.78 7.71
C ARG A 4 12.71 23.90 7.16
N GLY A 5 11.39 23.68 7.14
CA GLY A 5 10.40 24.69 6.71
C GLY A 5 10.13 24.73 5.20
N TYR A 6 10.75 23.88 4.40
CA TYR A 6 10.50 23.85 2.97
C TYR A 6 9.14 23.27 2.63
N SER A 7 8.49 23.81 1.62
CA SER A 7 7.36 23.17 0.95
C SER A 7 7.87 22.08 0.00
N VAL A 8 7.18 20.96 -0.05
CA VAL A 8 7.59 19.79 -0.82
C VAL A 8 6.51 19.43 -1.83
N ILE A 9 6.88 19.36 -3.11
CA ILE A 9 6.07 18.76 -4.17
C ILE A 9 6.72 17.40 -4.47
N ALA A 10 5.96 16.33 -4.30
CA ALA A 10 6.44 14.98 -4.59
C ALA A 10 5.53 14.32 -5.62
N SER A 11 6.13 13.56 -6.53
CA SER A 11 5.39 12.88 -7.57
C SER A 11 5.90 11.47 -7.82
N ASP A 12 4.99 10.58 -8.20
CA ASP A 12 5.26 9.22 -8.63
C ASP A 12 4.09 8.72 -9.48
N MET A 13 4.35 7.79 -10.38
CA MET A 13 3.30 7.17 -11.20
C MET A 13 2.51 6.10 -10.46
N MET A 14 3.11 5.49 -9.40
CA MET A 14 2.52 4.36 -8.69
C MET A 14 1.54 4.80 -7.62
N THR A 15 0.39 4.13 -7.54
CA THR A 15 -0.64 4.43 -6.54
C THR A 15 -0.16 4.11 -5.12
N TYR A 16 0.59 3.02 -4.93
CA TYR A 16 1.12 2.70 -3.61
C TYR A 16 2.07 3.78 -3.09
N THR A 17 2.88 4.39 -3.95
CA THR A 17 3.76 5.49 -3.61
C THR A 17 2.96 6.76 -3.27
N LYS A 18 1.87 7.06 -4.01
CA LYS A 18 0.97 8.17 -3.67
C LYS A 18 0.53 8.11 -2.19
N TRP A 19 0.08 6.95 -1.72
CA TRP A 19 -0.37 6.79 -0.33
C TRP A 19 0.76 6.98 0.69
N HIS A 20 1.96 6.51 0.37
CA HIS A 20 3.14 6.79 1.20
C HIS A 20 3.47 8.28 1.25
N LEU A 21 3.44 8.96 0.11
CA LEU A 21 3.73 10.38 0.01
C LEU A 21 2.70 11.24 0.75
N ILE A 22 1.40 10.96 0.61
CA ILE A 22 0.35 11.68 1.36
C ILE A 22 0.61 11.53 2.86
N THR A 23 0.81 10.30 3.34
CA THR A 23 1.05 10.02 4.76
C THR A 23 2.29 10.73 5.30
N GLN A 24 3.39 10.77 4.53
CA GLN A 24 4.67 11.30 5.00
C GLN A 24 4.87 12.80 4.76
N ILE A 25 4.18 13.38 3.77
CA ILE A 25 4.41 14.76 3.34
C ILE A 25 3.26 15.68 3.71
N MET A 26 2.00 15.19 3.61
CA MET A 26 0.82 15.99 3.81
C MET A 26 0.31 15.96 5.27
N MET A 27 0.87 15.09 6.12
CA MET A 27 0.41 14.89 7.49
C MET A 27 1.52 15.11 8.51
N ASP A 28 1.18 15.73 9.65
CA ASP A 28 2.06 15.96 10.81
C ASP A 28 1.53 15.29 12.09
N ARG A 29 0.32 14.76 12.04
CA ARG A 29 -0.38 14.12 13.16
C ARG A 29 -1.30 13.01 12.68
N GLU A 30 -1.77 12.21 13.60
CA GLU A 30 -2.75 11.16 13.33
C GLU A 30 -4.10 11.74 12.88
N PRO A 31 -4.78 11.07 11.92
CA PRO A 31 -6.13 11.43 11.50
C PRO A 31 -7.18 11.02 12.56
N ARG A 32 -8.39 11.58 12.46
CA ARG A 32 -9.41 11.46 13.52
C ARG A 32 -10.35 10.26 13.37
N PHE A 33 -10.59 9.79 12.14
CA PHE A 33 -11.52 8.70 11.83
C PHE A 33 -12.94 8.92 12.42
N GLU A 34 -13.46 10.15 12.34
CA GLU A 34 -14.72 10.55 13.00
C GLU A 34 -15.91 9.75 12.46
N GLU A 35 -15.94 9.47 11.15
CA GLU A 35 -17.03 8.76 10.47
C GLU A 35 -16.92 7.22 10.54
N VAL A 36 -15.85 6.69 11.10
CA VAL A 36 -15.66 5.24 11.24
C VAL A 36 -16.35 4.77 12.52
N ASP A 37 -17.44 4.02 12.37
CA ASP A 37 -18.20 3.45 13.50
C ASP A 37 -17.56 2.13 13.96
N ILE A 38 -16.77 2.21 15.01
CA ILE A 38 -16.15 1.07 15.69
C ILE A 38 -16.16 1.28 17.21
N PRO A 39 -16.23 0.22 18.02
CA PRO A 39 -16.03 0.33 19.46
C PRO A 39 -14.67 0.95 19.77
N SER A 40 -14.65 1.97 20.61
CA SER A 40 -13.40 2.62 21.01
C SER A 40 -13.25 2.64 22.52
N HIS A 41 -12.22 1.97 23.00
CA HIS A 41 -11.78 2.00 24.40
C HIS A 41 -10.37 2.58 24.52
N HIS A 42 -9.86 3.19 23.44
CA HIS A 42 -8.51 3.74 23.34
C HIS A 42 -8.50 5.25 23.52
N VAL A 43 -7.34 5.79 23.91
CA VAL A 43 -7.09 7.23 24.01
C VAL A 43 -7.20 7.90 22.63
N SER A 44 -6.81 7.19 21.58
CA SER A 44 -6.82 7.65 20.19
C SER A 44 -7.77 6.78 19.35
N LYS A 45 -8.63 7.42 18.57
CA LYS A 45 -9.50 6.73 17.59
C LYS A 45 -8.66 6.02 16.51
N TYR A 46 -7.55 6.60 16.12
CA TYR A 46 -6.62 5.97 15.17
C TYR A 46 -6.10 4.63 15.70
N GLN A 47 -5.66 4.58 16.97
CA GLN A 47 -5.25 3.31 17.58
C GLN A 47 -6.39 2.30 17.63
N ALA A 48 -7.61 2.74 17.97
CA ALA A 48 -8.79 1.87 17.96
C ALA A 48 -9.07 1.29 16.56
N VAL A 49 -8.88 2.08 15.49
CA VAL A 49 -9.03 1.64 14.11
C VAL A 49 -7.99 0.58 13.76
N LEU A 50 -6.72 0.78 14.11
CA LEU A 50 -5.67 -0.21 13.87
C LEU A 50 -5.94 -1.51 14.63
N ASP A 51 -6.33 -1.43 15.90
CA ASP A 51 -6.64 -2.60 16.71
C ASP A 51 -7.87 -3.33 16.20
N TYR A 52 -8.90 -2.62 15.77
CA TYR A 52 -10.06 -3.22 15.11
C TYR A 52 -9.64 -4.01 13.87
N LEU A 53 -8.85 -3.42 12.98
CA LEU A 53 -8.36 -4.07 11.77
C LEU A 53 -7.44 -5.26 12.09
N ASN A 54 -6.59 -5.15 13.10
CA ASN A 54 -5.73 -6.23 13.56
C ASN A 54 -6.50 -7.41 14.17
N ASN A 55 -7.69 -7.19 14.68
CA ASN A 55 -8.53 -8.22 15.30
C ASN A 55 -9.66 -8.75 14.38
N LEU A 56 -9.69 -8.33 13.10
CA LEU A 56 -10.66 -8.89 12.14
C LEU A 56 -10.49 -10.39 11.99
N GLU A 57 -11.60 -11.12 11.87
CA GLU A 57 -11.58 -12.52 11.46
C GLU A 57 -10.97 -12.66 10.05
N PRO A 58 -10.10 -13.66 9.81
CA PRO A 58 -9.52 -13.91 8.51
C PRO A 58 -10.57 -14.24 7.45
N VAL A 59 -10.35 -13.81 6.20
CA VAL A 59 -11.27 -14.05 5.07
C VAL A 59 -10.51 -14.68 3.92
N GLU A 60 -10.98 -15.78 3.37
CA GLU A 60 -10.45 -16.39 2.15
C GLU A 60 -10.92 -15.60 0.92
N GLY A 61 -10.21 -14.53 0.59
CA GLY A 61 -10.54 -13.64 -0.51
C GLY A 61 -9.57 -13.74 -1.70
N TYR A 62 -9.31 -12.60 -2.31
CA TYR A 62 -8.49 -12.50 -3.51
C TYR A 62 -7.00 -12.83 -3.24
N PHE A 63 -6.41 -12.30 -2.17
CA PHE A 63 -5.01 -12.55 -1.82
C PHE A 63 -4.79 -14.01 -1.40
N PHE A 64 -5.72 -14.57 -0.64
CA PHE A 64 -5.69 -16.00 -0.31
C PHE A 64 -5.67 -16.84 -1.58
N ARG A 65 -6.62 -16.61 -2.50
CA ARG A 65 -6.75 -17.37 -3.73
C ARG A 65 -5.54 -17.23 -4.65
N GLU A 66 -5.06 -16.00 -4.89
CA GLU A 66 -4.06 -15.73 -5.92
C GLU A 66 -2.61 -15.79 -5.42
N PHE A 67 -2.34 -15.55 -4.12
CA PHE A 67 -0.99 -15.28 -3.62
C PHE A 67 -0.59 -16.09 -2.39
N SER A 68 -1.35 -17.15 -2.04
CA SER A 68 -1.02 -18.04 -0.92
C SER A 68 -0.90 -19.51 -1.36
N PRO A 69 -0.21 -20.35 -0.57
CA PRO A 69 -0.13 -21.79 -0.85
C PRO A 69 -1.46 -22.51 -0.67
N GLY A 70 -2.39 -22.00 0.15
CA GLY A 70 -3.71 -22.58 0.36
C GLY A 70 -4.73 -22.28 -0.75
N GLY A 71 -4.45 -21.27 -1.57
CA GLY A 71 -5.35 -20.84 -2.64
C GLY A 71 -5.15 -21.58 -3.95
N THR A 72 -6.17 -21.51 -4.81
CA THR A 72 -6.12 -22.00 -6.20
C THR A 72 -6.28 -20.81 -7.12
N PRO A 73 -5.20 -20.36 -7.82
CA PRO A 73 -5.28 -19.24 -8.73
C PRO A 73 -6.32 -19.42 -9.82
N ALA A 74 -7.07 -18.35 -10.12
CA ALA A 74 -8.19 -18.39 -11.07
C ALA A 74 -7.76 -18.80 -12.50
N ASN A 75 -6.51 -18.52 -12.87
CA ASN A 75 -5.95 -18.92 -14.18
C ASN A 75 -5.41 -20.35 -14.23
N GLY A 76 -5.65 -21.18 -13.19
CA GLY A 76 -5.24 -22.58 -13.14
C GLY A 76 -3.74 -22.83 -13.00
N THR A 77 -2.92 -21.80 -12.70
CA THR A 77 -1.49 -21.99 -12.40
C THR A 77 -1.29 -22.61 -11.01
N ALA A 78 -0.09 -23.09 -10.72
CA ALA A 78 0.26 -23.51 -9.37
C ALA A 78 0.11 -22.36 -8.36
N SER A 79 -0.21 -22.69 -7.11
CA SER A 79 -0.34 -21.73 -6.03
C SER A 79 0.94 -20.90 -5.85
N ARG A 80 0.76 -19.61 -5.55
CA ARG A 80 1.85 -18.65 -5.40
C ARG A 80 2.11 -18.39 -3.92
N LYS A 81 3.36 -18.52 -3.50
CA LYS A 81 3.74 -18.45 -2.08
C LYS A 81 4.26 -17.05 -1.69
N TYR A 82 3.57 -15.98 -2.07
CA TYR A 82 3.95 -14.62 -1.64
C TYR A 82 3.70 -14.39 -0.15
N PHE A 83 2.67 -15.04 0.39
CA PHE A 83 2.27 -14.94 1.79
C PHE A 83 1.94 -16.33 2.33
N SER A 84 1.96 -16.51 3.65
CA SER A 84 1.29 -17.67 4.26
C SER A 84 -0.23 -17.58 4.02
N SER A 85 -0.95 -18.68 4.16
CA SER A 85 -2.41 -18.69 4.00
C SER A 85 -3.09 -17.78 5.01
N GLU A 86 -2.62 -17.78 6.25
CA GLU A 86 -3.12 -16.96 7.35
C GLU A 86 -2.92 -15.47 7.07
N ASN A 87 -1.72 -15.08 6.64
CA ASN A 87 -1.43 -13.69 6.32
C ASN A 87 -2.21 -13.21 5.09
N ALA A 88 -2.39 -14.07 4.07
CA ALA A 88 -3.19 -13.73 2.90
C ALA A 88 -4.67 -13.49 3.27
N CYS A 89 -5.26 -14.35 4.11
CA CYS A 89 -6.61 -14.15 4.64
C CYS A 89 -6.72 -12.85 5.46
N LYS A 90 -5.68 -12.52 6.22
CA LYS A 90 -5.65 -11.28 6.99
C LYS A 90 -5.55 -10.05 6.10
N ILE A 91 -4.74 -10.10 5.03
CA ILE A 91 -4.67 -9.04 4.02
C ILE A 91 -6.05 -8.82 3.40
N ASP A 92 -6.76 -9.89 3.03
CA ASP A 92 -8.10 -9.80 2.43
C ASP A 92 -9.09 -9.16 3.41
N ALA A 93 -9.15 -9.60 4.67
CA ALA A 93 -10.06 -9.05 5.68
C ALA A 93 -9.86 -7.54 5.89
N ILE A 94 -8.59 -7.10 6.04
CA ILE A 94 -8.26 -5.69 6.24
C ILE A 94 -8.59 -4.88 4.99
N ARG A 95 -8.19 -5.35 3.82
CA ARG A 95 -8.38 -4.69 2.54
C ARG A 95 -9.86 -4.53 2.19
N GLU A 96 -10.67 -5.57 2.39
CA GLU A 96 -12.11 -5.50 2.18
C GLU A 96 -12.80 -4.52 3.13
N THR A 97 -12.35 -4.46 4.38
CA THR A 97 -12.89 -3.51 5.36
C THR A 97 -12.56 -2.06 4.96
N ILE A 98 -11.31 -1.79 4.57
CA ILE A 98 -10.92 -0.46 4.07
C ILE A 98 -11.75 -0.09 2.83
N ASN A 99 -11.89 -1.01 1.87
CA ASN A 99 -12.69 -0.77 0.67
C ASN A 99 -14.18 -0.49 0.99
N LYS A 100 -14.77 -1.18 1.96
CA LYS A 100 -16.14 -0.90 2.44
C LYS A 100 -16.25 0.50 3.02
N TRP A 101 -15.30 0.93 3.84
CA TRP A 101 -15.29 2.29 4.41
C TRP A 101 -15.13 3.38 3.34
N ILE A 102 -14.29 3.14 2.32
CA ILE A 102 -14.15 4.04 1.17
C ILE A 102 -15.47 4.13 0.41
N ALA A 103 -16.08 2.99 0.08
CA ALA A 103 -17.35 2.94 -0.66
C ALA A 103 -18.52 3.61 0.09
N SER A 104 -18.46 3.62 1.42
CA SER A 104 -19.45 4.29 2.28
C SER A 104 -19.10 5.75 2.61
N ASN A 105 -18.05 6.32 2.01
CA ASN A 105 -17.53 7.67 2.28
C ASN A 105 -17.19 7.93 3.77
N CYS A 106 -16.80 6.89 4.49
CA CYS A 106 -16.40 6.99 5.91
C CYS A 106 -14.94 7.42 6.10
N LEU A 107 -14.16 7.55 5.03
CA LEU A 107 -12.75 7.92 5.09
C LEU A 107 -12.48 9.19 4.26
N SER A 108 -11.77 10.13 4.85
CA SER A 108 -11.09 11.20 4.11
C SER A 108 -9.88 10.63 3.34
N GLU A 109 -9.35 11.37 2.35
CA GLU A 109 -8.15 10.94 1.60
C GLU A 109 -6.95 10.69 2.53
N GLN A 110 -6.80 11.46 3.59
CA GLN A 110 -5.70 11.26 4.55
C GLN A 110 -5.88 9.99 5.39
N GLU A 111 -7.10 9.68 5.79
CA GLU A 111 -7.42 8.44 6.53
C GLU A 111 -7.23 7.21 5.65
N GLU A 112 -7.70 7.26 4.39
CA GLU A 112 -7.42 6.22 3.41
C GLU A 112 -5.91 6.03 3.20
N ALA A 113 -5.18 7.13 3.03
CA ALA A 113 -3.73 7.09 2.81
C ALA A 113 -2.98 6.41 3.96
N VAL A 114 -3.31 6.77 5.20
CA VAL A 114 -2.68 6.18 6.39
C VAL A 114 -2.97 4.68 6.51
N LEU A 115 -4.22 4.26 6.27
CA LEU A 115 -4.58 2.84 6.36
C LEU A 115 -3.91 2.01 5.25
N LYS A 116 -3.92 2.49 4.01
CA LYS A 116 -3.25 1.82 2.89
C LYS A 116 -1.73 1.78 3.07
N HIS A 117 -1.14 2.90 3.53
CA HIS A 117 0.28 2.94 3.89
C HIS A 117 0.61 1.89 4.98
N SER A 118 -0.16 1.85 6.07
CA SER A 118 0.07 0.90 7.16
C SER A 118 -0.06 -0.55 6.70
N LEU A 119 -1.06 -0.86 5.85
CA LEU A 119 -1.22 -2.20 5.30
C LEU A 119 -0.04 -2.58 4.38
N ILE A 120 0.39 -1.69 3.50
CA ILE A 120 1.54 -1.94 2.62
C ILE A 120 2.82 -2.17 3.43
N MET A 121 3.05 -1.37 4.48
CA MET A 121 4.19 -1.57 5.37
C MET A 121 4.14 -2.92 6.09
N ALA A 122 2.99 -3.30 6.62
CA ALA A 122 2.79 -4.60 7.27
C ALA A 122 3.01 -5.77 6.29
N VAL A 123 2.45 -5.68 5.08
CA VAL A 123 2.63 -6.67 4.02
C VAL A 123 4.10 -6.88 3.68
N ASN A 124 4.89 -5.81 3.58
CA ASN A 124 6.33 -5.91 3.32
C ASN A 124 7.08 -6.71 4.39
N THR A 125 6.64 -6.68 5.65
CA THR A 125 7.31 -7.42 6.74
C THR A 125 7.11 -8.93 6.63
N VAL A 126 5.98 -9.37 6.09
CA VAL A 126 5.60 -10.80 6.00
C VAL A 126 5.69 -11.35 4.57
N ALA A 127 6.17 -10.57 3.61
CA ALA A 127 6.29 -11.02 2.23
C ALA A 127 7.39 -12.05 2.04
N ASN A 128 7.08 -13.14 1.35
CA ASN A 128 7.99 -14.22 1.03
C ASN A 128 8.74 -13.97 -0.29
N ILE A 129 9.53 -12.90 -0.32
CA ILE A 129 10.27 -12.43 -1.49
C ILE A 129 11.75 -12.25 -1.18
N SER A 130 12.57 -12.13 -2.21
CA SER A 130 14.00 -11.84 -2.07
C SER A 130 14.36 -10.35 -2.13
N GLY A 131 13.38 -9.46 -2.39
CA GLY A 131 13.59 -8.02 -2.49
C GLY A 131 12.46 -7.30 -3.19
N THR A 132 11.92 -7.83 -4.28
CA THR A 132 10.77 -7.27 -5.01
C THR A 132 9.70 -8.33 -5.21
N TYR A 133 8.48 -7.91 -5.54
CA TYR A 133 7.35 -8.80 -5.83
C TYR A 133 7.36 -9.38 -7.25
N GLY A 134 8.42 -9.20 -8.01
CA GLY A 134 8.55 -9.83 -9.32
C GLY A 134 8.52 -11.36 -9.26
N TYR A 135 8.90 -11.95 -8.11
CA TYR A 135 8.79 -13.39 -7.85
C TYR A 135 8.78 -13.71 -6.36
N TYR A 136 8.13 -14.81 -6.00
CA TYR A 136 8.11 -15.35 -4.63
C TYR A 136 9.16 -16.46 -4.46
N LEU A 137 9.52 -16.79 -3.22
CA LEU A 137 10.44 -17.87 -2.92
C LEU A 137 9.72 -19.22 -2.85
N ALA A 138 10.43 -20.29 -3.21
CA ALA A 138 9.88 -21.64 -3.24
C ALA A 138 9.41 -22.14 -1.86
N GLU A 139 10.09 -21.71 -0.79
CA GLU A 139 9.78 -22.04 0.60
C GLU A 139 9.41 -20.78 1.38
N LEU A 140 8.45 -20.88 2.31
CA LEU A 140 8.10 -19.78 3.18
C LEU A 140 9.23 -19.50 4.17
N LYS A 141 9.74 -18.27 4.16
CA LYS A 141 10.71 -17.79 5.14
C LYS A 141 10.08 -17.64 6.52
N LYS A 142 10.93 -17.60 7.55
CA LYS A 142 10.50 -17.37 8.93
C LYS A 142 9.62 -16.12 9.07
N ASN A 143 10.03 -15.00 8.47
CA ASN A 143 9.24 -13.76 8.54
C ASN A 143 7.87 -13.88 7.86
N ALA A 144 7.73 -14.72 6.84
CA ALA A 144 6.43 -14.93 6.16
C ALA A 144 5.44 -15.75 7.02
N LEU A 145 5.92 -16.41 8.05
CA LEU A 145 5.13 -17.15 9.03
C LEU A 145 4.77 -16.34 10.28
N GLU A 146 5.41 -15.16 10.46
CA GLU A 146 5.02 -14.23 11.53
C GLU A 146 3.67 -13.59 11.20
N PRO A 147 2.84 -13.25 12.21
CA PRO A 147 1.52 -12.65 11.95
C PRO A 147 1.66 -11.25 11.36
N LEU A 148 0.81 -10.94 10.39
CA LEU A 148 0.66 -9.59 9.85
C LEU A 148 0.00 -8.69 10.90
N VAL A 149 0.67 -7.58 11.24
CA VAL A 149 0.18 -6.60 12.21
C VAL A 149 0.35 -5.18 11.66
N LEU A 150 -0.75 -4.41 11.64
CA LEU A 150 -0.71 -2.98 11.36
C LEU A 150 -0.11 -2.24 12.56
N LEU A 151 0.94 -1.48 12.31
CA LEU A 151 1.57 -0.63 13.33
C LEU A 151 1.22 0.83 13.08
N PRO A 152 1.12 1.65 14.15
CA PRO A 152 0.88 3.08 14.02
C PRO A 152 2.01 3.78 13.27
N VAL A 153 1.66 4.69 12.39
CA VAL A 153 2.60 5.53 11.66
C VAL A 153 3.22 6.56 12.60
N ARG A 154 4.52 6.77 12.47
CA ARG A 154 5.21 7.87 13.12
C ARG A 154 5.16 9.10 12.23
N PHE A 155 4.29 10.04 12.57
CA PHE A 155 4.20 11.31 11.86
C PHE A 155 5.41 12.18 12.18
N SER A 156 5.96 12.81 11.16
CA SER A 156 7.09 13.74 11.33
C SER A 156 6.58 15.17 11.44
N GLU A 157 6.99 15.87 12.48
CA GLU A 157 6.81 17.31 12.57
C GLU A 157 7.47 18.03 11.37
N GLY A 158 6.94 19.19 11.00
CA GLY A 158 7.48 20.02 9.96
C GLY A 158 6.40 20.71 9.14
N ASN A 159 6.84 21.49 8.15
CA ASN A 159 5.93 22.22 7.29
C ASN A 159 5.02 21.27 6.49
N ILE A 160 3.71 21.50 6.57
CA ILE A 160 2.70 20.83 5.74
C ILE A 160 2.00 21.81 4.78
N GLN A 161 2.28 23.12 4.92
CA GLN A 161 1.65 24.13 4.09
C GLN A 161 2.27 24.10 2.69
N ASN A 162 1.41 24.21 1.70
CA ASN A 162 1.77 24.20 0.28
C ASN A 162 2.48 22.92 -0.20
N ASN A 163 2.51 21.87 0.60
CA ASN A 163 2.95 20.57 0.13
C ASN A 163 1.93 19.99 -0.86
N ARG A 164 2.43 19.28 -1.86
CA ARG A 164 1.59 18.63 -2.87
C ARG A 164 2.10 17.22 -3.15
N VAL A 165 1.17 16.31 -3.39
CA VAL A 165 1.45 14.97 -3.92
C VAL A 165 0.72 14.86 -5.26
N ILE A 166 1.44 14.52 -6.31
CA ILE A 166 0.93 14.43 -7.68
C ILE A 166 1.19 13.02 -8.19
N GLN A 167 0.16 12.32 -8.61
CA GLN A 167 0.31 11.02 -9.26
C GLN A 167 0.33 11.21 -10.77
N GLY A 168 1.37 10.72 -11.43
CA GLY A 168 1.51 10.81 -12.89
C GLY A 168 2.94 10.61 -13.36
N PHE A 169 3.14 10.74 -14.67
CA PHE A 169 4.46 10.64 -15.27
C PHE A 169 5.27 11.92 -14.98
N ALA A 170 6.54 11.74 -14.63
CA ALA A 170 7.43 12.84 -14.27
C ALA A 170 7.58 13.86 -15.40
N GLU A 171 7.59 13.40 -16.65
CA GLU A 171 7.74 14.23 -17.85
C GLU A 171 6.57 15.22 -18.03
N ASP A 172 5.35 14.76 -17.70
CA ASP A 172 4.13 15.59 -17.81
C ASP A 172 4.08 16.58 -16.63
N ILE A 173 4.32 16.08 -15.41
CA ILE A 173 4.30 16.87 -14.18
C ILE A 173 5.37 17.97 -14.20
N ALA A 174 6.56 17.69 -14.73
CA ALA A 174 7.65 18.66 -14.81
C ALA A 174 7.30 19.92 -15.65
N GLN A 175 6.34 19.82 -16.55
CA GLN A 175 5.87 20.94 -17.36
C GLN A 175 4.90 21.86 -16.61
N GLU A 176 4.30 21.38 -15.54
CA GLU A 176 3.22 22.05 -14.80
C GLU A 176 3.69 22.66 -13.47
N ILE A 177 4.90 22.35 -13.03
CA ILE A 177 5.39 22.78 -11.72
C ILE A 177 6.65 23.65 -11.84
N THR A 178 6.80 24.54 -10.86
CA THR A 178 8.02 25.34 -10.66
C THR A 178 8.49 25.14 -9.22
N ALA A 179 9.80 24.95 -9.04
CA ALA A 179 10.41 24.77 -7.73
C ALA A 179 11.83 25.38 -7.72
N ASP A 180 12.31 25.76 -6.54
CA ASP A 180 13.68 26.29 -6.38
C ASP A 180 14.73 25.18 -6.48
N LEU A 181 14.36 23.95 -6.16
CA LEU A 181 15.20 22.75 -6.23
C LEU A 181 14.39 21.55 -6.70
N CYS A 182 14.92 20.83 -7.66
CA CYS A 182 14.37 19.57 -8.15
C CYS A 182 15.35 18.43 -7.86
N TYR A 183 14.86 17.37 -7.21
CA TYR A 183 15.58 16.10 -7.05
C TYR A 183 14.97 15.08 -8.01
N ILE A 184 15.80 14.57 -8.92
CA ILE A 184 15.38 13.61 -9.96
C ILE A 184 16.05 12.27 -9.67
N ASP A 185 15.26 11.23 -9.49
CA ASP A 185 15.70 9.86 -9.23
C ASP A 185 15.05 8.90 -10.24
N PRO A 186 15.51 8.86 -11.49
CA PRO A 186 14.95 8.00 -12.52
C PRO A 186 15.36 6.54 -12.31
N PRO A 187 14.64 5.57 -12.88
CA PRO A 187 15.08 4.19 -12.92
C PRO A 187 16.46 4.04 -13.58
N TYR A 188 17.40 3.40 -12.91
CA TYR A 188 18.77 3.23 -13.42
C TYR A 188 18.90 2.18 -14.53
N ILE A 189 17.91 1.31 -14.67
CA ILE A 189 17.89 0.23 -15.66
C ILE A 189 16.47 0.05 -16.20
N LYS A 190 16.32 -0.65 -17.33
CA LYS A 190 15.02 -0.95 -17.97
C LYS A 190 14.12 -1.87 -17.11
N ARG A 191 14.03 -1.63 -15.81
CA ARG A 191 13.11 -2.35 -14.92
C ARG A 191 11.79 -1.62 -14.84
N GLN A 192 10.71 -2.36 -15.02
CA GLN A 192 9.37 -1.84 -14.84
C GLN A 192 8.99 -1.98 -13.36
N TYR A 193 8.90 -0.87 -12.67
CA TYR A 193 8.54 -0.85 -11.24
C TYR A 193 7.12 -1.36 -11.03
N ALA A 194 6.20 -1.05 -11.94
CA ALA A 194 4.83 -1.56 -11.92
C ALA A 194 4.77 -3.09 -11.87
N ALA A 195 5.61 -3.79 -12.64
CA ALA A 195 5.71 -5.25 -12.59
C ALA A 195 6.38 -5.75 -11.30
N ASN A 196 7.41 -5.05 -10.81
CA ASN A 196 8.15 -5.45 -9.62
C ASN A 196 7.37 -5.25 -8.31
N TYR A 197 6.40 -4.33 -8.29
CA TYR A 197 5.61 -3.96 -7.11
C TYR A 197 4.10 -4.14 -7.33
N HIS A 198 3.71 -5.01 -8.27
CA HIS A 198 2.33 -5.24 -8.66
C HIS A 198 1.40 -5.61 -7.50
N ILE A 199 1.90 -6.33 -6.50
CA ILE A 199 1.13 -6.68 -5.30
C ILE A 199 0.82 -5.45 -4.46
N LEU A 200 1.80 -4.57 -4.24
CA LEU A 200 1.59 -3.33 -3.50
C LEU A 200 0.63 -2.41 -4.23
N GLU A 201 0.73 -2.35 -5.55
CA GLU A 201 -0.19 -1.59 -6.40
C GLU A 201 -1.63 -2.13 -6.32
N THR A 202 -1.81 -3.44 -6.28
CA THR A 202 -3.12 -4.08 -6.10
C THR A 202 -3.74 -3.76 -4.74
N ILE A 203 -2.93 -3.71 -3.68
CA ILE A 203 -3.38 -3.26 -2.36
C ILE A 203 -3.77 -1.78 -2.39
N ALA A 204 -2.93 -0.96 -2.98
CA ALA A 204 -3.12 0.49 -3.05
C ALA A 204 -4.37 0.89 -3.84
N ARG A 205 -4.60 0.24 -4.98
CA ARG A 205 -5.80 0.48 -5.81
C ARG A 205 -7.07 -0.09 -5.19
N GLY A 206 -6.97 -1.11 -4.34
CA GLY A 206 -8.12 -1.77 -3.73
C GLY A 206 -8.93 -2.61 -4.71
N ASP A 207 -8.37 -2.92 -5.88
CA ASP A 207 -9.01 -3.66 -6.98
C ASP A 207 -8.70 -5.18 -6.96
N TYR A 208 -9.31 -5.92 -7.88
CA TYR A 208 -9.20 -7.37 -8.01
C TYR A 208 -8.79 -7.75 -9.44
N PRO A 209 -7.59 -7.36 -9.91
CA PRO A 209 -7.17 -7.61 -11.28
C PRO A 209 -7.00 -9.11 -11.56
N GLU A 210 -7.08 -9.49 -12.82
CA GLU A 210 -6.66 -10.82 -13.23
C GLU A 210 -5.17 -11.02 -12.97
N ALA A 211 -4.82 -12.07 -12.22
CA ALA A 211 -3.44 -12.40 -11.89
C ALA A 211 -2.82 -13.25 -12.98
N GLN A 212 -1.97 -12.66 -13.84
CA GLN A 212 -1.43 -13.28 -15.04
C GLN A 212 -0.10 -14.00 -14.79
N GLY A 213 0.13 -15.08 -15.54
CA GLY A 213 1.38 -15.82 -15.53
C GLY A 213 1.75 -16.45 -14.19
N LYS A 214 2.98 -16.91 -14.06
CA LYS A 214 3.47 -17.60 -12.85
C LYS A 214 3.57 -16.67 -11.64
N SER A 215 3.94 -15.41 -11.84
CA SER A 215 4.07 -14.42 -10.77
C SER A 215 2.75 -13.79 -10.37
N GLY A 216 1.65 -13.98 -11.11
CA GLY A 216 0.38 -13.36 -10.83
C GLY A 216 0.39 -11.84 -11.07
N LEU A 217 1.06 -11.41 -12.14
CA LEU A 217 1.12 -9.99 -12.50
C LEU A 217 -0.27 -9.44 -12.81
N ARG A 218 -0.55 -8.24 -12.32
CA ARG A 218 -1.67 -7.43 -12.82
C ARG A 218 -1.34 -6.82 -14.17
N ASP A 219 -2.32 -6.33 -14.91
CA ASP A 219 -2.08 -5.41 -16.01
C ASP A 219 -1.50 -4.10 -15.45
N TRP A 220 -0.40 -3.63 -16.03
CA TRP A 220 0.38 -2.47 -15.57
C TRP A 220 0.78 -1.52 -16.72
N TRP A 221 0.19 -1.68 -17.89
CA TRP A 221 0.53 -0.87 -19.07
C TRP A 221 0.26 0.62 -18.90
N ASP A 222 -0.71 0.99 -18.07
CA ASP A 222 -1.02 2.36 -17.67
C ASP A 222 0.10 3.02 -16.84
N GLN A 223 1.04 2.23 -16.30
CA GLN A 223 2.17 2.66 -15.48
C GLN A 223 3.51 2.22 -16.08
N HIS A 224 3.54 2.00 -17.39
CA HIS A 224 4.77 1.64 -18.09
C HIS A 224 5.70 2.84 -18.17
N SER A 225 6.91 2.76 -17.63
CA SER A 225 7.94 3.78 -17.81
C SER A 225 8.50 3.70 -19.23
N LYS A 226 8.59 4.83 -19.90
CA LYS A 226 9.11 4.97 -21.28
C LYS A 226 10.61 4.76 -21.36
#